data_c4a45c61cf79db2b87fd171c4a86720a
#
_entry.id   c4a45c61cf79db2b87fd171c4a86720a
#
_cell.length_a   1.000
_cell.length_b   1.000
_cell.length_c   1.000
_cell.angle_alpha   90.00
_cell.angle_beta   90.00
_cell.angle_gamma   90.00
#
_symmetry.space_group_name_H-M   'P 1'
#
loop_
_entity.id
_entity.type
_entity.pdbx_description
1 polymer ?
#
loop_
_entity_poly.entity_id
_entity_poly.type
_entity_poly.pdbx_seq_one_letter_code
_entity_poly.pdbx_strand_id
1 'polypeptide(L)'
;TPGHAVQFEKGKYKGRIYIAANHSAGDPQKESMDYKAHGFYTDDHGKTFHISNNVNLEGGNENMATEISKGRLMLNLRNQQGHTKARYTALSSDGGVSWHNQQFDNNLPDPVCQGSLLTIGKSRGKNVLAFCNAADTSQRNHLTLRISRDDGKNWKKSILVYSNNDKQD
;
A
#
# COMPACT_ATOMS: atom_id res chain seq x y z
N THR A 1 5.83 5.18 -9.34
CA THR A 1 5.78 4.54 -8.04
C THR A 1 6.57 3.25 -8.07
N PRO A 2 7.47 3.00 -7.13
CA PRO A 2 8.18 1.73 -7.07
C PRO A 2 7.23 0.62 -6.63
N GLY A 3 7.34 -0.55 -7.25
CA GLY A 3 6.53 -1.71 -6.91
C GLY A 3 6.04 -2.47 -8.14
N HIS A 4 4.95 -3.19 -7.96
CA HIS A 4 4.29 -3.97 -9.00
C HIS A 4 2.86 -3.49 -9.23
N ALA A 5 2.33 -3.81 -10.42
CA ALA A 5 0.90 -3.73 -10.68
C ALA A 5 0.19 -4.96 -10.10
N VAL A 6 -1.10 -4.84 -9.86
CA VAL A 6 -1.96 -5.98 -9.47
C VAL A 6 -2.98 -6.25 -10.57
N GLN A 7 -3.09 -7.50 -10.99
CA GLN A 7 -4.16 -7.93 -11.87
C GLN A 7 -5.26 -8.59 -11.05
N PHE A 8 -6.51 -8.13 -11.22
CA PHE A 8 -7.64 -8.76 -10.55
C PHE A 8 -7.88 -10.16 -11.10
N GLU A 9 -7.86 -11.14 -10.21
CA GLU A 9 -8.03 -12.55 -10.57
C GLU A 9 -9.51 -12.96 -10.68
N LYS A 10 -10.41 -12.28 -9.95
CA LYS A 10 -11.80 -12.69 -9.78
C LYS A 10 -12.77 -11.52 -9.74
N GLY A 11 -14.07 -11.87 -9.85
CA GLY A 11 -15.18 -10.94 -9.70
C GLY A 11 -15.40 -10.04 -10.91
N LYS A 12 -16.13 -8.95 -10.69
CA LYS A 12 -16.57 -7.99 -11.72
C LYS A 12 -15.39 -7.38 -12.50
N TYR A 13 -14.25 -7.20 -11.84
CA TYR A 13 -13.07 -6.54 -12.42
C TYR A 13 -11.98 -7.52 -12.86
N LYS A 14 -12.31 -8.81 -13.01
CA LYS A 14 -11.34 -9.83 -13.46
C LYS A 14 -10.66 -9.39 -14.75
N GLY A 15 -9.33 -9.44 -14.74
CA GLY A 15 -8.48 -9.04 -15.88
C GLY A 15 -8.00 -7.59 -15.81
N ARG A 16 -8.67 -6.70 -15.07
CA ARG A 16 -8.20 -5.33 -14.83
C ARG A 16 -6.81 -5.36 -14.23
N ILE A 17 -5.92 -4.54 -14.76
CA ILE A 17 -4.59 -4.30 -14.19
C ILE A 17 -4.65 -2.93 -13.53
N TYR A 18 -4.36 -2.88 -12.22
CA TYR A 18 -4.28 -1.66 -11.42
C TYR A 18 -2.84 -1.36 -11.06
N ILE A 19 -2.42 -0.13 -11.23
CA ILE A 19 -1.07 0.38 -10.95
C ILE A 19 -1.19 1.49 -9.91
N ALA A 20 -0.61 1.27 -8.74
CA ALA A 20 -0.52 2.27 -7.70
C ALA A 20 0.44 3.39 -8.13
N ALA A 21 0.09 4.64 -7.87
CA ALA A 21 0.83 5.82 -8.31
C ALA A 21 0.70 6.98 -7.33
N ASN A 22 1.54 7.97 -7.50
CA ASN A 22 1.47 9.24 -6.82
C ASN A 22 1.96 10.36 -7.76
N HIS A 23 1.59 11.57 -7.46
CA HIS A 23 2.07 12.76 -8.14
C HIS A 23 2.27 13.89 -7.14
N SER A 24 3.05 14.90 -7.53
CA SER A 24 3.10 16.19 -6.85
C SER A 24 2.01 17.09 -7.41
N ALA A 25 1.29 17.79 -6.56
CA ALA A 25 0.25 18.73 -6.96
C ALA A 25 0.81 20.13 -7.28
N GLY A 26 2.05 20.43 -6.85
CA GLY A 26 2.76 21.69 -7.08
C GLY A 26 4.19 21.49 -7.57
N ASP A 27 5.08 22.38 -7.18
CA ASP A 27 6.52 22.28 -7.47
C ASP A 27 7.19 21.31 -6.47
N PRO A 28 7.57 20.08 -6.89
CA PRO A 28 8.10 19.08 -5.99
C PRO A 28 9.46 19.44 -5.38
N GLN A 29 10.14 20.42 -5.92
CA GLN A 29 11.43 20.89 -5.39
C GLN A 29 11.24 21.86 -4.21
N LYS A 30 10.10 22.56 -4.17
CA LYS A 30 9.79 23.52 -3.11
C LYS A 30 8.93 22.91 -2.01
N GLU A 31 8.00 22.03 -2.37
CA GLU A 31 6.98 21.51 -1.47
C GLU A 31 6.89 19.98 -1.53
N SER A 32 7.79 19.31 -0.82
CA SER A 32 7.77 17.84 -0.74
C SER A 32 6.53 17.26 -0.04
N MET A 33 5.62 18.12 0.44
CA MET A 33 4.43 17.74 1.23
C MET A 33 3.15 17.70 0.41
N ASP A 34 3.17 18.19 -0.82
CA ASP A 34 1.99 18.32 -1.69
C ASP A 34 1.66 17.03 -2.49
N TYR A 35 2.29 15.92 -2.14
CA TYR A 35 2.05 14.64 -2.79
C TYR A 35 0.61 14.16 -2.60
N LYS A 36 0.06 13.58 -3.66
CA LYS A 36 -1.24 12.90 -3.68
C LYS A 36 -1.07 11.48 -4.19
N ALA A 37 -1.51 10.51 -3.41
CA ALA A 37 -1.53 9.11 -3.80
C ALA A 37 -2.82 8.79 -4.56
N HIS A 38 -2.68 8.02 -5.62
CA HIS A 38 -3.77 7.53 -6.47
C HIS A 38 -3.34 6.25 -7.17
N GLY A 39 -3.96 5.91 -8.26
CA GLY A 39 -3.51 4.91 -9.20
C GLY A 39 -4.15 5.11 -10.56
N PHE A 40 -3.87 4.20 -11.44
CA PHE A 40 -4.51 4.11 -12.73
C PHE A 40 -4.70 2.64 -13.11
N TYR A 41 -5.64 2.39 -14.00
CA TYR A 41 -5.96 1.02 -14.40
C TYR A 41 -6.25 0.91 -15.89
N THR A 42 -6.13 -0.31 -16.38
CA THR A 42 -6.49 -0.68 -17.74
C THR A 42 -7.39 -1.92 -17.72
N ASP A 43 -8.40 -1.95 -18.59
CA ASP A 43 -9.31 -3.08 -18.78
C ASP A 43 -9.07 -3.78 -20.14
N ASP A 44 -8.15 -3.26 -20.95
CA ASP A 44 -7.89 -3.66 -22.35
C ASP A 44 -6.42 -4.01 -22.62
N HIS A 45 -5.74 -4.51 -21.59
CA HIS A 45 -4.33 -4.91 -21.65
C HIS A 45 -3.37 -3.77 -22.01
N GLY A 46 -3.63 -2.57 -21.50
CA GLY A 46 -2.72 -1.43 -21.64
C GLY A 46 -2.94 -0.59 -22.91
N LYS A 47 -4.03 -0.79 -23.64
CA LYS A 47 -4.36 0.07 -24.79
C LYS A 47 -4.91 1.43 -24.36
N THR A 48 -5.73 1.45 -23.29
CA THR A 48 -6.23 2.66 -22.66
C THR A 48 -6.02 2.62 -21.14
N PHE A 49 -5.92 3.81 -20.53
CA PHE A 49 -5.75 3.94 -19.08
C PHE A 49 -6.77 4.92 -18.50
N HIS A 50 -7.22 4.62 -17.29
CA HIS A 50 -8.14 5.43 -16.50
C HIS A 50 -7.49 5.77 -15.16
N ILE A 51 -7.61 7.02 -14.72
CA ILE A 51 -7.05 7.48 -13.44
C ILE A 51 -8.09 7.28 -12.34
N SER A 52 -7.66 6.78 -11.17
CA SER A 52 -8.50 6.71 -9.98
C SER A 52 -8.56 8.05 -9.24
N ASN A 53 -9.54 8.18 -8.34
CA ASN A 53 -9.57 9.32 -7.42
C ASN A 53 -8.33 9.32 -6.52
N ASN A 54 -7.92 10.51 -6.08
CA ASN A 54 -6.90 10.63 -5.05
C ASN A 54 -7.38 10.03 -3.73
N VAL A 55 -6.43 9.43 -3.00
CA VAL A 55 -6.64 9.08 -1.59
C VAL A 55 -6.68 10.36 -0.76
N ASN A 56 -7.57 10.41 0.21
CA ASN A 56 -7.72 11.57 1.11
C ASN A 56 -6.64 11.55 2.21
N LEU A 57 -5.41 11.79 1.81
CA LEU A 57 -4.25 11.93 2.68
C LEU A 57 -3.35 13.03 2.13
N GLU A 58 -3.19 14.11 2.90
CA GLU A 58 -2.18 15.13 2.60
C GLU A 58 -0.77 14.52 2.69
N GLY A 59 0.04 14.74 1.65
CA GLY A 59 1.36 14.14 1.56
C GLY A 59 1.34 12.62 1.34
N GLY A 60 0.25 12.07 0.80
CA GLY A 60 0.17 10.66 0.38
C GLY A 60 1.15 10.39 -0.77
N ASN A 61 2.18 9.57 -0.51
CA ASN A 61 3.29 9.34 -1.43
C ASN A 61 3.32 7.88 -1.91
N GLU A 62 4.50 7.26 -1.99
CA GLU A 62 4.67 5.91 -2.52
C GLU A 62 3.67 4.95 -1.90
N ASN A 63 2.99 4.22 -2.75
CA ASN A 63 1.95 3.31 -2.33
C ASN A 63 1.97 2.00 -3.11
N MET A 64 1.42 0.97 -2.50
CA MET A 64 1.29 -0.36 -3.07
C MET A 64 -0.15 -0.82 -3.01
N ALA A 65 -0.60 -1.48 -4.05
CA ALA A 65 -1.94 -2.06 -4.15
C ALA A 65 -1.88 -3.59 -4.10
N THR A 66 -2.91 -4.21 -3.51
CA THR A 66 -3.12 -5.65 -3.63
C THR A 66 -4.60 -6.01 -3.63
N GLU A 67 -4.97 -7.07 -4.37
CA GLU A 67 -6.33 -7.59 -4.34
C GLU A 67 -6.59 -8.28 -3.00
N ILE A 68 -7.70 -7.93 -2.35
CA ILE A 68 -8.21 -8.59 -1.16
C ILE A 68 -9.52 -9.32 -1.48
N SER A 69 -10.06 -10.06 -0.50
CA SER A 69 -11.24 -10.91 -0.71
C SER A 69 -12.41 -10.14 -1.32
N LYS A 70 -13.23 -10.86 -2.10
CA LYS A 70 -14.41 -10.36 -2.81
C LYS A 70 -14.10 -9.37 -3.94
N GLY A 71 -12.92 -9.46 -4.56
CA GLY A 71 -12.54 -8.57 -5.67
C GLY A 71 -12.37 -7.11 -5.25
N ARG A 72 -12.04 -6.86 -3.98
CA ARG A 72 -11.71 -5.52 -3.48
C ARG A 72 -10.21 -5.27 -3.58
N LEU A 73 -9.83 -4.01 -3.53
CA LEU A 73 -8.45 -3.57 -3.53
C LEU A 73 -8.10 -2.91 -2.20
N MET A 74 -6.87 -3.12 -1.74
CA MET A 74 -6.27 -2.41 -0.63
C MET A 74 -5.06 -1.63 -1.12
N LEU A 75 -4.99 -0.34 -0.79
CA LEU A 75 -3.77 0.47 -0.87
C LEU A 75 -3.13 0.57 0.51
N ASN A 76 -1.81 0.54 0.53
CA ASN A 76 -0.97 0.85 1.68
C ASN A 76 0.03 1.93 1.26
N LEU A 77 0.02 3.07 1.98
CA LEU A 77 0.67 4.30 1.58
C LEU A 77 1.70 4.76 2.60
N ARG A 78 2.76 5.38 2.09
CA ARG A 78 3.66 6.22 2.86
C ARG A 78 2.98 7.55 3.18
N ASN A 79 3.02 7.95 4.44
CA ASN A 79 2.64 9.26 4.92
C ASN A 79 3.87 10.19 4.89
N GLN A 80 4.01 11.01 3.84
CA GLN A 80 5.17 11.88 3.67
C GLN A 80 5.27 12.96 4.76
N GLN A 81 4.16 13.44 5.28
CA GLN A 81 4.16 14.43 6.36
C GLN A 81 4.76 13.89 7.67
N GLY A 82 4.56 12.61 7.93
CA GLY A 82 5.20 11.93 9.05
C GLY A 82 4.74 12.35 10.44
N HIS A 83 3.65 13.11 10.57
CA HIS A 83 3.07 13.47 11.87
C HIS A 83 2.57 12.23 12.61
N THR A 84 2.00 11.29 11.88
CA THR A 84 1.66 9.95 12.39
C THR A 84 2.67 8.95 11.86
N LYS A 85 3.38 8.28 12.76
CA LYS A 85 4.43 7.31 12.41
C LYS A 85 3.83 5.91 12.16
N ALA A 86 2.89 5.86 11.24
CA ALA A 86 2.20 4.64 10.82
C ALA A 86 1.87 4.68 9.33
N ARG A 87 1.65 3.50 8.76
CA ARG A 87 1.16 3.37 7.38
C ARG A 87 -0.28 3.85 7.29
N TYR A 88 -0.63 4.45 6.15
CA TYR A 88 -2.00 4.78 5.83
C TYR A 88 -2.59 3.72 4.89
N THR A 89 -3.85 3.35 5.08
CA THR A 89 -4.54 2.36 4.27
C THR A 89 -5.83 2.92 3.70
N ALA A 90 -6.19 2.45 2.52
CA ALA A 90 -7.45 2.76 1.86
C ALA A 90 -7.99 1.52 1.16
N LEU A 91 -9.30 1.34 1.13
CA LEU A 91 -9.96 0.23 0.45
C LEU A 91 -10.78 0.72 -0.73
N SER A 92 -10.87 -0.11 -1.76
CA SER A 92 -11.77 0.10 -2.90
C SER A 92 -12.65 -1.11 -3.11
N SER A 93 -13.93 -0.87 -3.43
CA SER A 93 -14.91 -1.89 -3.82
C SER A 93 -15.36 -1.77 -5.26
N ASP A 94 -14.81 -0.81 -6.00
CA ASP A 94 -15.16 -0.48 -7.38
C ASP A 94 -13.98 -0.67 -8.36
N GLY A 95 -13.06 -1.55 -7.99
CA GLY A 95 -11.90 -1.91 -8.82
C GLY A 95 -10.83 -0.83 -8.88
N GLY A 96 -10.69 -0.04 -7.82
CA GLY A 96 -9.66 0.99 -7.69
C GLY A 96 -10.08 2.37 -8.21
N VAL A 97 -11.36 2.61 -8.50
CA VAL A 97 -11.84 3.92 -8.94
C VAL A 97 -11.93 4.91 -7.79
N SER A 98 -12.51 4.48 -6.67
CA SER A 98 -12.67 5.32 -5.47
C SER A 98 -12.25 4.60 -4.18
N TRP A 99 -12.07 5.38 -3.11
CA TRP A 99 -11.49 4.92 -1.85
C TRP A 99 -12.41 5.15 -0.67
N HIS A 100 -12.51 4.15 0.21
CA HIS A 100 -13.23 4.21 1.48
C HIS A 100 -12.39 3.59 2.60
N ASN A 101 -12.84 3.67 3.85
CA ASN A 101 -12.14 3.17 5.04
C ASN A 101 -10.66 3.63 5.07
N GLN A 102 -10.49 4.94 4.86
CA GLN A 102 -9.20 5.59 4.76
C GLN A 102 -8.71 5.96 6.16
N GLN A 103 -7.60 5.34 6.61
CA GLN A 103 -7.14 5.52 8.00
C GLN A 103 -5.67 5.13 8.18
N PHE A 104 -5.07 5.61 9.26
CA PHE A 104 -3.80 5.09 9.75
C PHE A 104 -3.98 3.69 10.35
N ASP A 105 -3.05 2.78 10.04
CA ASP A 105 -2.95 1.46 10.69
C ASP A 105 -1.81 1.48 11.71
N ASN A 106 -2.15 1.69 12.97
CA ASN A 106 -1.18 1.77 14.07
C ASN A 106 -0.46 0.43 14.36
N ASN A 107 -0.89 -0.67 13.76
CA ASN A 107 -0.17 -1.95 13.81
C ASN A 107 1.01 -1.99 12.82
N LEU A 108 1.11 -1.00 11.94
CA LEU A 108 2.13 -0.88 10.92
C LEU A 108 2.96 0.40 11.14
N PRO A 109 3.88 0.41 12.15
CA PRO A 109 4.76 1.54 12.37
C PRO A 109 5.62 1.82 11.13
N ASP A 110 5.89 3.10 10.87
CA ASP A 110 6.59 3.56 9.67
C ASP A 110 7.41 4.83 9.93
N PRO A 111 8.71 4.85 9.59
CA PRO A 111 9.56 6.02 9.78
C PRO A 111 9.51 6.99 8.58
N VAL A 112 8.39 7.03 7.87
CA VAL A 112 8.24 7.76 6.59
C VAL A 112 9.05 7.09 5.47
N CYS A 113 8.79 5.80 5.25
CA CYS A 113 9.43 5.01 4.21
C CYS A 113 8.41 4.32 3.30
N GLN A 114 8.92 3.84 2.17
CA GLN A 114 8.17 2.90 1.35
C GLN A 114 7.97 1.57 2.08
N GLY A 115 6.85 0.90 1.78
CA GLY A 115 6.60 -0.48 2.17
C GLY A 115 6.12 -1.30 0.98
N SER A 116 6.27 -2.61 1.06
CA SER A 116 5.82 -3.56 0.03
C SER A 116 4.64 -4.38 0.53
N LEU A 117 3.59 -4.47 -0.27
CA LEU A 117 2.36 -5.21 0.05
C LEU A 117 2.03 -6.18 -1.08
N LEU A 118 1.75 -7.44 -0.73
CA LEU A 118 1.44 -8.48 -1.71
C LEU A 118 0.40 -9.47 -1.14
N THR A 119 -0.54 -9.90 -1.97
CA THR A 119 -1.35 -11.10 -1.70
C THR A 119 -0.54 -12.34 -2.04
N ILE A 120 -0.33 -13.21 -1.07
CA ILE A 120 0.52 -14.40 -1.17
C ILE A 120 -0.27 -15.72 -1.16
N GLY A 121 -1.58 -15.66 -1.03
CA GLY A 121 -2.43 -16.84 -1.02
C GLY A 121 -3.78 -16.62 -0.37
N LYS A 122 -4.43 -17.72 0.02
CA LYS A 122 -5.75 -17.70 0.65
C LYS A 122 -5.80 -18.60 1.87
N SER A 123 -6.58 -18.19 2.88
CA SER A 123 -6.86 -18.97 4.09
C SER A 123 -8.28 -18.70 4.54
N ARG A 124 -9.08 -19.77 4.72
CA ARG A 124 -10.48 -19.69 5.20
C ARG A 124 -11.33 -18.67 4.43
N GLY A 125 -11.20 -18.68 3.08
CA GLY A 125 -11.95 -17.79 2.18
C GLY A 125 -11.49 -16.34 2.14
N LYS A 126 -10.43 -15.96 2.87
CA LYS A 126 -9.83 -14.62 2.85
C LYS A 126 -8.45 -14.62 2.20
N ASN A 127 -8.04 -13.49 1.65
CA ASN A 127 -6.69 -13.34 1.13
C ASN A 127 -5.69 -13.23 2.28
N VAL A 128 -4.55 -13.89 2.09
CA VAL A 128 -3.38 -13.80 2.97
C VAL A 128 -2.45 -12.76 2.38
N LEU A 129 -2.15 -11.74 3.17
CA LEU A 129 -1.30 -10.64 2.76
C LEU A 129 0.06 -10.73 3.44
N ALA A 130 1.10 -10.39 2.71
CA ALA A 130 2.43 -10.10 3.23
C ALA A 130 2.71 -8.60 3.10
N PHE A 131 3.20 -7.99 4.16
CA PHE A 131 3.64 -6.60 4.18
C PHE A 131 5.04 -6.51 4.76
N CYS A 132 5.93 -5.78 4.09
CA CYS A 132 7.31 -5.60 4.51
C CYS A 132 7.68 -4.12 4.49
N ASN A 133 8.18 -3.62 5.61
CA ASN A 133 8.70 -2.26 5.74
C ASN A 133 9.75 -2.16 6.86
N ALA A 134 10.41 -1.01 6.96
CA ALA A 134 11.13 -0.61 8.15
C ALA A 134 10.12 -0.38 9.28
N ALA A 135 10.07 -1.30 10.25
CA ALA A 135 9.06 -1.31 11.30
C ALA A 135 9.51 -0.52 12.53
N ASP A 136 9.83 0.72 12.31
CA ASP A 136 10.33 1.66 13.32
C ASP A 136 9.55 2.98 13.17
N THR A 137 9.56 3.83 14.18
CA THR A 137 8.89 5.14 14.16
C THR A 137 9.86 6.31 13.99
N SER A 138 11.16 6.06 14.03
CA SER A 138 12.20 7.08 14.00
C SER A 138 13.26 6.85 12.93
N GLN A 139 13.66 5.60 12.70
CA GLN A 139 14.77 5.25 11.82
C GLN A 139 14.34 4.24 10.73
N ARG A 140 15.08 4.21 9.63
CA ARG A 140 14.95 3.18 8.59
C ARG A 140 15.63 1.89 9.04
N ASN A 141 15.06 1.27 10.08
CA ASN A 141 15.58 0.09 10.73
C ASN A 141 14.49 -0.97 10.93
N HIS A 142 14.84 -2.12 11.50
CA HIS A 142 13.91 -3.21 11.82
C HIS A 142 13.08 -3.65 10.59
N LEU A 143 13.75 -3.97 9.45
CA LEU A 143 13.05 -4.51 8.29
C LEU A 143 12.24 -5.73 8.71
N THR A 144 10.93 -5.61 8.69
CA THR A 144 10.02 -6.60 9.25
C THR A 144 8.99 -7.04 8.22
N LEU A 145 8.88 -8.35 8.04
CA LEU A 145 7.82 -8.99 7.27
C LEU A 145 6.65 -9.33 8.20
N ARG A 146 5.46 -8.86 7.85
CA ARG A 146 4.20 -9.14 8.55
C ARG A 146 3.23 -9.91 7.68
N ILE A 147 2.48 -10.82 8.29
CA ILE A 147 1.46 -11.63 7.61
C ILE A 147 0.10 -11.35 8.22
N SER A 148 -0.85 -11.01 7.36
CA SER A 148 -2.28 -10.96 7.67
C SER A 148 -3.00 -12.13 6.99
N ARG A 149 -3.97 -12.75 7.71
CA ARG A 149 -4.82 -13.82 7.20
C ARG A 149 -6.30 -13.42 7.11
N ASP A 150 -6.57 -12.12 7.19
CA ASP A 150 -7.93 -11.57 7.28
C ASP A 150 -8.09 -10.27 6.48
N ASP A 151 -7.48 -10.22 5.28
CA ASP A 151 -7.55 -9.08 4.36
C ASP A 151 -6.89 -7.80 4.92
N GLY A 152 -5.81 -7.93 5.68
CA GLY A 152 -5.07 -6.79 6.22
C GLY A 152 -5.66 -6.18 7.50
N LYS A 153 -6.69 -6.80 8.11
CA LYS A 153 -7.30 -6.29 9.35
C LYS A 153 -6.40 -6.48 10.57
N ASN A 154 -5.68 -7.59 10.61
CA ASN A 154 -4.75 -7.90 11.68
C ASN A 154 -3.44 -8.47 11.13
N TRP A 155 -2.32 -8.08 11.73
CA TRP A 155 -0.97 -8.49 11.36
C TRP A 155 -0.35 -9.36 12.47
N LYS A 156 -0.90 -10.57 12.64
CA LYS A 156 -0.60 -11.42 13.82
C LYS A 156 0.77 -12.08 13.80
N LYS A 157 1.41 -12.22 12.63
CA LYS A 157 2.75 -12.79 12.50
C LYS A 157 3.71 -11.73 12.02
N SER A 158 4.78 -11.52 12.77
CA SER A 158 5.89 -10.62 12.44
C SER A 158 7.20 -11.39 12.45
N ILE A 159 8.03 -11.14 11.46
CA ILE A 159 9.36 -11.74 11.30
C ILE A 159 10.33 -10.58 11.08
N LEU A 160 11.26 -10.38 12.01
CA LEU A 160 12.37 -9.47 11.80
C LEU A 160 13.28 -10.08 10.73
N VAL A 161 13.50 -9.35 9.64
CA VAL A 161 14.34 -9.79 8.50
C VAL A 161 15.75 -9.25 8.66
N TYR A 162 15.86 -7.99 9.11
CA TYR A 162 17.14 -7.31 9.29
C TYR A 162 17.03 -6.18 10.32
N SER A 163 18.09 -5.98 11.11
CA SER A 163 18.25 -4.84 12.01
C SER A 163 19.68 -4.32 11.94
N ASN A 164 19.86 -3.00 12.03
CA ASN A 164 21.20 -2.40 12.11
C ASN A 164 22.00 -2.85 13.34
N ASN A 165 21.31 -3.39 14.35
CA ASN A 165 21.96 -3.95 15.55
C ASN A 165 22.61 -5.32 15.29
N ASP A 166 22.30 -5.94 14.13
CA ASP A 166 22.88 -7.24 13.73
C ASP A 166 24.26 -7.08 13.06
N LYS A 167 24.79 -5.86 12.96
CA LYS A 167 26.17 -5.60 12.58
C LYS A 167 27.09 -5.81 13.79
N GLN A 168 27.25 -7.03 14.23
CA GLN A 168 28.39 -7.54 14.97
C GLN A 168 28.89 -8.77 14.23
N ASP A 169 29.92 -8.53 13.47
CA ASP A 169 31.09 -9.32 13.02
C ASP A 169 31.48 -9.02 11.58
#